data_291ebd867c1175b4f310759963eda82b
#
_entry.id   291ebd867c1175b4f310759963eda82b
#
_cell.length_a   1.000
_cell.length_b   1.000
_cell.length_c   1.000
_cell.angle_alpha   90.00
_cell.angle_beta   90.00
_cell.angle_gamma   90.00
#
_symmetry.space_group_name_H-M   'P 1'
#
loop_
_entity.id
_entity.type
_entity.pdbx_description
1 polymer ?
#
loop_
_entity_poly.entity_id
_entity_poly.type
_entity_poly.pdbx_seq_one_letter_code
_entity_poly.pdbx_strand_id
1 'polypeptide(L)'
;MLNSIERREALIRAVCSIYCVDEDNLFSESRKREIISARRMVLYFLRRHYGETYMQIADTFSMNHATVIHHITQAKNFLEFDKIEVMNYIKVRDYVFEQNSEVTLSEELDLLKKEKILLDDRINQIVNELNILENGN
;
A
#
# COMPACT_ATOMS: atom_id res chain seq x y z
N MET A 1 -18.51 13.01 -0.58
CA MET A 1 -17.29 12.91 -1.43
C MET A 1 -16.20 13.79 -0.84
N LEU A 2 -15.06 13.19 -0.51
CA LEU A 2 -13.96 13.93 0.08
C LEU A 2 -13.23 14.76 -0.99
N ASN A 3 -12.83 15.99 -0.64
CA ASN A 3 -11.96 16.78 -1.51
C ASN A 3 -10.51 16.27 -1.42
N SER A 4 -9.61 16.84 -2.24
CA SER A 4 -8.22 16.35 -2.30
C SER A 4 -7.46 16.51 -0.98
N ILE A 5 -7.74 17.57 -0.22
CA ILE A 5 -7.11 17.80 1.09
C ILE A 5 -7.61 16.76 2.08
N GLU A 6 -8.91 16.53 2.15
CA GLU A 6 -9.51 15.54 3.04
C GLU A 6 -9.01 14.12 2.74
N ARG A 7 -8.86 13.78 1.46
CA ARG A 7 -8.32 12.48 1.04
C ARG A 7 -6.88 12.30 1.50
N ARG A 8 -6.05 13.32 1.36
CA ARG A 8 -4.66 13.28 1.83
C ARG A 8 -4.60 13.11 3.34
N GLU A 9 -5.40 13.86 4.07
CA GLU A 9 -5.45 13.77 5.53
C GLU A 9 -5.91 12.39 5.99
N ALA A 10 -6.94 11.83 5.37
CA ALA A 10 -7.42 10.48 5.67
C ALA A 10 -6.35 9.43 5.38
N LEU A 11 -5.64 9.56 4.26
CA LEU A 11 -4.54 8.68 3.90
C LEU A 11 -3.40 8.75 4.90
N ILE A 12 -2.99 9.95 5.28
CA ILE A 12 -1.91 10.15 6.25
C ILE A 12 -2.28 9.54 7.60
N ARG A 13 -3.51 9.75 8.08
CA ARG A 13 -3.97 9.12 9.33
C ARG A 13 -3.95 7.60 9.24
N ALA A 14 -4.40 7.04 8.12
CA ALA A 14 -4.41 5.60 7.91
C ALA A 14 -2.98 5.02 7.97
N VAL A 15 -2.06 5.61 7.23
CA VAL A 15 -0.67 5.17 7.18
C VAL A 15 -0.01 5.29 8.55
N CYS A 16 -0.17 6.42 9.22
CA CYS A 16 0.42 6.64 10.54
C CYS A 16 -0.12 5.64 11.57
N SER A 17 -1.40 5.30 11.50
CA SER A 17 -2.01 4.31 12.39
C SER A 17 -1.43 2.91 12.12
N ILE A 18 -1.34 2.52 10.86
CA ILE A 18 -0.89 1.16 10.48
C ILE A 18 0.61 0.96 10.73
N TYR A 19 1.42 1.98 10.45
CA TYR A 19 2.87 1.91 10.65
C TYR A 19 3.31 2.32 12.06
N CYS A 20 2.38 2.75 12.92
CA CYS A 20 2.67 3.23 14.29
C CYS A 20 3.68 4.39 14.28
N VAL A 21 3.47 5.36 13.40
CA VAL A 21 4.32 6.53 13.22
C VAL A 21 3.50 7.79 13.51
N ASP A 22 4.11 8.75 14.21
CA ASP A 22 3.48 10.05 14.45
C ASP A 22 3.43 10.87 13.17
N GLU A 23 2.34 11.60 12.93
CA GLU A 23 2.19 12.46 11.76
C GLU A 23 3.33 13.49 11.66
N ASP A 24 3.75 14.03 12.79
CA ASP A 24 4.85 15.02 12.85
C ASP A 24 6.18 14.43 12.35
N ASN A 25 6.37 13.13 12.48
CA ASN A 25 7.59 12.45 12.06
C ASN A 25 7.55 11.94 10.62
N LEU A 26 6.36 11.84 10.03
CA LEU A 26 6.17 11.21 8.72
C LEU A 26 7.03 11.87 7.63
N PHE A 27 7.09 13.20 7.60
CA PHE A 27 7.87 13.97 6.63
C PHE A 27 9.05 14.71 7.27
N SER A 28 9.49 14.22 8.45
CA SER A 28 10.69 14.73 9.11
C SER A 28 11.96 14.27 8.38
N GLU A 29 13.11 14.72 8.84
CA GLU A 29 14.41 14.27 8.34
C GLU A 29 14.82 12.90 8.87
N SER A 30 13.97 12.23 9.65
CA SER A 30 14.28 10.92 10.21
C SER A 30 14.50 9.89 9.10
N ARG A 31 15.51 9.05 9.29
CA ARG A 31 15.85 7.94 8.40
C ARG A 31 15.49 6.58 9.01
N LYS A 32 14.69 6.57 10.07
CA LYS A 32 14.21 5.32 10.65
C LYS A 32 13.39 4.56 9.61
N ARG A 33 13.61 3.25 9.56
CA ARG A 33 13.04 2.38 8.53
C ARG A 33 11.51 2.47 8.49
N GLU A 34 10.85 2.46 9.65
CA GLU A 34 9.39 2.52 9.75
C GLU A 34 8.84 3.83 9.19
N ILE A 35 9.53 4.93 9.45
CA ILE A 35 9.14 6.26 8.98
C ILE A 35 9.31 6.36 7.46
N ILE A 36 10.43 5.86 6.94
CA ILE A 36 10.67 5.84 5.50
C ILE A 36 9.63 4.99 4.78
N SER A 37 9.32 3.81 5.31
CA SER A 37 8.31 2.92 4.72
C SER A 37 6.92 3.56 4.71
N ALA A 38 6.54 4.21 5.81
CA ALA A 38 5.28 4.95 5.91
C ALA A 38 5.21 6.08 4.89
N ARG A 39 6.29 6.88 4.79
CA ARG A 39 6.39 7.98 3.83
C ARG A 39 6.22 7.48 2.40
N ARG A 40 6.91 6.41 2.03
CA ARG A 40 6.80 5.79 0.70
C ARG A 40 5.38 5.35 0.40
N MET A 41 4.70 4.79 1.38
CA MET A 41 3.32 4.32 1.21
C MET A 41 2.37 5.48 0.90
N VAL A 42 2.51 6.61 1.60
CA VAL A 42 1.71 7.81 1.34
C VAL A 42 1.92 8.28 -0.11
N LEU A 43 3.17 8.43 -0.52
CA LEU A 43 3.50 8.92 -1.86
C LEU A 43 3.00 7.98 -2.95
N TYR A 44 3.15 6.68 -2.74
CA TYR A 44 2.67 5.65 -3.67
C TYR A 44 1.16 5.72 -3.85
N PHE A 45 0.40 5.84 -2.74
CA PHE A 45 -1.05 5.93 -2.79
C PHE A 45 -1.53 7.17 -3.55
N LEU A 46 -0.91 8.32 -3.28
CA LEU A 46 -1.28 9.57 -3.96
C LEU A 46 -1.08 9.43 -5.47
N ARG A 47 0.01 8.82 -5.89
CA ARG A 47 0.28 8.61 -7.31
C ARG A 47 -0.63 7.55 -7.92
N ARG A 48 -0.77 6.41 -7.26
CA ARG A 48 -1.46 5.23 -7.81
C ARG A 48 -2.98 5.35 -7.77
N HIS A 49 -3.52 5.81 -6.66
CA HIS A 49 -4.98 5.81 -6.44
C HIS A 49 -5.62 7.17 -6.66
N TYR A 50 -4.90 8.25 -6.38
CA TYR A 50 -5.46 9.59 -6.51
C TYR A 50 -4.97 10.33 -7.76
N GLY A 51 -4.10 9.70 -8.54
CA GLY A 51 -3.64 10.24 -9.82
C GLY A 51 -2.86 11.54 -9.74
N GLU A 52 -2.28 11.86 -8.58
CA GLU A 52 -1.47 13.06 -8.44
C GLU A 52 -0.16 12.92 -9.22
N THR A 53 0.25 14.01 -9.86
CA THR A 53 1.54 14.02 -10.56
C THR A 53 2.70 14.07 -9.58
N TYR A 54 3.87 13.64 -10.01
CA TYR A 54 5.09 13.73 -9.18
C TYR A 54 5.34 15.17 -8.72
N MET A 55 5.08 16.14 -9.58
CA MET A 55 5.27 17.56 -9.27
C MET A 55 4.28 18.02 -8.18
N GLN A 56 3.01 17.63 -8.28
CA GLN A 56 2.01 17.95 -7.27
C GLN A 56 2.37 17.37 -5.92
N ILE A 57 2.82 16.12 -5.88
CA ILE A 57 3.27 15.45 -4.66
C ILE A 57 4.48 16.17 -4.08
N ALA A 58 5.47 16.48 -4.92
CA ALA A 58 6.68 17.18 -4.50
C ALA A 58 6.35 18.55 -3.89
N ASP A 59 5.46 19.31 -4.53
CA ASP A 59 5.03 20.62 -4.03
C ASP A 59 4.29 20.52 -2.70
N THR A 60 3.39 19.53 -2.57
CA THR A 60 2.60 19.32 -1.35
C THR A 60 3.48 19.06 -0.13
N PHE A 61 4.52 18.24 -0.28
CA PHE A 61 5.36 17.80 0.83
C PHE A 61 6.73 18.49 0.86
N SER A 62 6.92 19.51 0.05
CA SER A 62 8.18 20.27 -0.05
C SER A 62 9.39 19.35 -0.30
N MET A 63 9.23 18.42 -1.21
CA MET A 63 10.24 17.44 -1.57
C MET A 63 10.78 17.72 -2.97
N ASN A 64 12.00 17.24 -3.22
CA ASN A 64 12.57 17.23 -4.56
C ASN A 64 11.80 16.23 -5.44
N HIS A 65 11.56 16.60 -6.71
CA HIS A 65 10.87 15.78 -7.69
C HIS A 65 11.53 14.40 -7.86
N ALA A 66 12.85 14.37 -7.97
CA ALA A 66 13.60 13.11 -8.09
C ALA A 66 13.45 12.22 -6.86
N THR A 67 13.38 12.83 -5.66
CA THR A 67 13.17 12.11 -4.41
C THR A 67 11.78 11.45 -4.37
N VAL A 68 10.75 12.15 -4.84
CA VAL A 68 9.39 11.58 -4.94
C VAL A 68 9.39 10.37 -5.87
N ILE A 69 9.98 10.48 -7.05
CA ILE A 69 10.08 9.38 -8.01
C ILE A 69 10.81 8.18 -7.39
N HIS A 70 11.92 8.45 -6.69
CA HIS A 70 12.70 7.41 -6.04
C HIS A 70 11.86 6.66 -4.99
N HIS A 71 11.15 7.38 -4.12
CA HIS A 71 10.30 6.76 -3.10
C HIS A 71 9.19 5.92 -3.71
N ILE A 72 8.54 6.40 -4.75
CA ILE A 72 7.45 5.67 -5.41
C ILE A 72 7.99 4.41 -6.11
N THR A 73 9.14 4.51 -6.76
CA THR A 73 9.80 3.37 -7.38
C THR A 73 10.16 2.31 -6.34
N GLN A 74 10.71 2.71 -5.21
CA GLN A 74 11.04 1.80 -4.11
C GLN A 74 9.80 1.15 -3.53
N ALA A 75 8.71 1.89 -3.36
CA ALA A 75 7.43 1.34 -2.89
C ALA A 75 6.93 0.24 -3.83
N LYS A 76 6.97 0.47 -5.13
CA LYS A 76 6.59 -0.55 -6.13
C LYS A 76 7.43 -1.81 -6.00
N ASN A 77 8.74 -1.66 -5.83
CA ASN A 77 9.64 -2.80 -5.67
C ASN A 77 9.32 -3.61 -4.42
N PHE A 78 9.11 -2.94 -3.28
CA PHE A 78 8.75 -3.62 -2.04
C PHE A 78 7.40 -4.34 -2.15
N LEU A 79 6.43 -3.76 -2.85
CA LEU A 79 5.12 -4.39 -3.03
C LEU A 79 5.18 -5.67 -3.90
N GLU A 80 6.23 -5.85 -4.68
CA GLU A 80 6.42 -7.09 -5.45
C GLU A 80 6.97 -8.23 -4.59
N PHE A 81 7.81 -7.95 -3.60
CA PHE A 81 8.60 -8.96 -2.91
C PHE A 81 8.41 -9.04 -1.40
N ASP A 82 7.94 -7.96 -0.76
CA ASP A 82 7.84 -7.88 0.70
C ASP A 82 6.40 -8.12 1.15
N LYS A 83 6.16 -9.27 1.77
CA LYS A 83 4.82 -9.67 2.24
C LYS A 83 4.27 -8.71 3.30
N ILE A 84 5.12 -8.17 4.16
CA ILE A 84 4.71 -7.22 5.21
C ILE A 84 4.22 -5.93 4.57
N GLU A 85 4.94 -5.42 3.57
CA GLU A 85 4.54 -4.21 2.86
C GLU A 85 3.24 -4.42 2.07
N VAL A 86 3.05 -5.59 1.47
CA VAL A 86 1.79 -5.93 0.79
C VAL A 86 0.64 -5.93 1.80
N MET A 87 0.82 -6.51 2.98
CA MET A 87 -0.21 -6.51 4.03
C MET A 87 -0.51 -5.11 4.52
N ASN A 88 0.51 -4.28 4.70
CA ASN A 88 0.33 -2.89 5.10
C ASN A 88 -0.45 -2.10 4.03
N TYR A 89 -0.10 -2.31 2.77
CA TYR A 89 -0.83 -1.72 1.64
C TYR A 89 -2.32 -2.08 1.67
N ILE A 90 -2.64 -3.35 1.87
CA ILE A 90 -4.02 -3.82 1.94
C ILE A 90 -4.76 -3.16 3.11
N LYS A 91 -4.13 -3.06 4.28
CA LYS A 91 -4.71 -2.41 5.44
C LYS A 91 -4.98 -0.92 5.20
N VAL A 92 -4.04 -0.22 4.57
CA VAL A 92 -4.20 1.20 4.22
C VAL A 92 -5.36 1.36 3.23
N ARG A 93 -5.38 0.55 2.20
CA ARG A 93 -6.44 0.55 1.19
C ARG A 93 -7.81 0.37 1.82
N ASP A 94 -7.96 -0.66 2.65
CA ASP A 94 -9.24 -0.96 3.30
C ASP A 94 -9.67 0.19 4.21
N TYR A 95 -8.76 0.73 5.01
CA TYR A 95 -9.05 1.85 5.89
C TYR A 95 -9.54 3.08 5.09
N VAL A 96 -8.83 3.44 4.05
CA VAL A 96 -9.15 4.62 3.24
C VAL A 96 -10.48 4.44 2.52
N PHE A 97 -10.74 3.28 1.95
CA PHE A 97 -11.97 3.03 1.20
C PHE A 97 -13.19 2.84 2.09
N GLU A 98 -13.03 2.28 3.28
CA GLU A 98 -14.11 2.22 4.26
C GLU A 98 -14.64 3.60 4.65
N GLN A 99 -13.73 4.58 4.75
CA GLN A 99 -14.13 5.96 5.06
C GLN A 99 -14.76 6.68 3.89
N ASN A 100 -14.49 6.23 2.67
CA ASN A 100 -15.04 6.79 1.45
C ASN A 100 -16.29 6.04 0.97
N SER A 101 -17.06 5.44 1.77
CA SER A 101 -18.39 4.79 1.58
C SER A 101 -18.87 4.51 0.12
N GLU A 102 -18.02 4.65 -0.90
CA GLU A 102 -18.33 4.49 -2.32
C GLU A 102 -17.74 3.21 -2.94
N VAL A 103 -17.06 2.36 -2.15
CA VAL A 103 -16.68 1.06 -2.66
C VAL A 103 -17.94 0.23 -2.78
N THR A 104 -18.36 -0.02 -3.99
CA THR A 104 -19.54 -0.83 -4.24
C THR A 104 -19.26 -2.27 -3.78
N LEU A 105 -20.30 -2.97 -3.33
CA LEU A 105 -20.22 -4.39 -3.01
C LEU A 105 -19.66 -5.20 -4.18
N SER A 106 -19.92 -4.75 -5.41
CA SER A 106 -19.42 -5.37 -6.63
C SER A 106 -17.88 -5.27 -6.71
N GLU A 107 -17.31 -4.11 -6.40
CA GLU A 107 -15.86 -3.92 -6.40
C GLU A 107 -15.17 -4.74 -5.31
N GLU A 108 -15.77 -4.78 -4.13
CA GLU A 108 -15.29 -5.62 -3.03
C GLU A 108 -15.31 -7.10 -3.41
N LEU A 109 -16.39 -7.55 -4.06
CA LEU A 109 -16.51 -8.93 -4.53
C LEU A 109 -15.42 -9.27 -5.54
N ASP A 110 -15.13 -8.37 -6.49
CA ASP A 110 -14.08 -8.59 -7.49
C ASP A 110 -12.69 -8.72 -6.85
N LEU A 111 -12.40 -7.89 -5.85
CA LEU A 111 -11.14 -7.99 -5.09
C LEU A 111 -11.03 -9.31 -4.34
N LEU A 112 -12.11 -9.72 -3.67
CA LEU A 112 -12.15 -11.00 -2.94
C LEU A 112 -11.98 -12.19 -3.87
N LYS A 113 -12.55 -12.14 -5.06
CA LYS A 113 -12.36 -13.19 -6.08
C LYS A 113 -10.91 -13.31 -6.51
N LYS A 114 -10.21 -12.18 -6.69
CA LYS A 114 -8.78 -12.16 -7.02
C LYS A 114 -7.94 -12.78 -5.91
N GLU A 115 -8.22 -12.40 -4.66
CA GLU A 115 -7.54 -12.96 -3.50
C GLU A 115 -7.78 -14.46 -3.38
N LYS A 116 -9.01 -14.91 -3.64
CA LYS A 116 -9.35 -16.33 -3.64
C LYS A 116 -8.54 -17.12 -4.67
N ILE A 117 -8.40 -16.60 -5.89
CA ILE A 117 -7.63 -17.24 -6.94
C ILE A 117 -6.17 -17.43 -6.50
N LEU A 118 -5.57 -16.38 -5.92
CA LEU A 118 -4.20 -16.46 -5.42
C LEU A 118 -4.04 -17.49 -4.31
N LEU A 119 -5.01 -17.56 -3.39
CA LEU A 119 -5.00 -18.53 -2.31
C LEU A 119 -5.18 -19.96 -2.84
N ASP A 120 -6.09 -20.16 -3.77
CA ASP A 120 -6.32 -21.47 -4.39
C ASP A 120 -5.07 -21.96 -5.12
N ASP A 121 -4.39 -21.09 -5.85
CA ASP A 121 -3.13 -21.40 -6.52
C ASP A 121 -2.05 -21.82 -5.51
N ARG A 122 -1.97 -21.10 -4.40
CA ARG A 122 -1.00 -21.42 -3.35
C ARG A 122 -1.32 -22.76 -2.68
N ILE A 123 -2.59 -23.03 -2.42
CA ILE A 123 -3.03 -24.32 -1.86
C ILE A 123 -2.66 -25.47 -2.82
N ASN A 124 -2.95 -25.30 -4.10
CA ASN A 124 -2.62 -26.32 -5.11
C ASN A 124 -1.11 -26.56 -5.18
N GLN A 125 -0.31 -25.51 -5.09
CA GLN A 125 1.14 -25.62 -5.07
C GLN A 125 1.62 -26.44 -3.87
N ILE A 126 1.08 -26.18 -2.69
CA ILE A 126 1.42 -26.91 -1.46
C ILE A 126 1.00 -28.36 -1.56
N VAL A 127 -0.21 -28.62 -2.06
CA VAL A 127 -0.70 -29.99 -2.25
C VAL A 127 0.22 -30.76 -3.20
N ASN A 128 0.66 -30.14 -4.30
CA ASN A 128 1.59 -30.77 -5.22
C ASN A 128 2.95 -31.06 -4.58
N GLU A 129 3.48 -30.11 -3.79
CA GLU A 129 4.73 -30.29 -3.05
C GLU A 129 4.62 -31.46 -2.06
N LEU A 130 3.49 -31.55 -1.34
CA LEU A 130 3.25 -32.65 -0.41
C LEU A 130 3.16 -33.99 -1.14
N ASN A 131 2.48 -34.05 -2.27
CA ASN A 131 2.37 -35.27 -3.07
C ASN A 131 3.74 -35.73 -3.60
N ILE A 132 4.59 -34.77 -4.01
CA ILE A 132 5.95 -35.08 -4.44
C ILE A 132 6.76 -35.66 -3.27
N LEU A 133 6.63 -35.08 -2.08
CA LEU A 133 7.33 -35.58 -0.90
C LEU A 133 6.85 -36.97 -0.47
N GLU A 134 5.56 -37.25 -0.56
CA GLU A 134 4.98 -38.55 -0.21
C GLU A 134 5.31 -39.65 -1.23
N ASN A 135 5.39 -39.29 -2.52
CA ASN A 135 5.59 -40.23 -3.62
C ASN A 135 6.99 -40.15 -4.23
N GLY A 136 7.85 -39.28 -3.69
CA GLY A 136 9.15 -38.96 -4.25
C GLY A 136 10.28 -39.83 -3.76
N ASN A 137 10.15 -41.10 -3.92
CA ASN A 137 11.28 -42.01 -3.64
C ASN A 137 12.17 -42.20 -4.87
#